data_1394e9740b575478ee6ffa1af20f7210
#
_entry.id   1394e9740b575478ee6ffa1af20f7210
#
_cell.length_a   1.000
_cell.length_b   1.000
_cell.length_c   1.000
_cell.angle_alpha   90.00
_cell.angle_beta   90.00
_cell.angle_gamma   90.00
#
_symmetry.space_group_name_H-M   'P 1'
#
loop_
_entity.id
_entity.type
_entity.pdbx_description
1 polymer ?
#
loop_
_entity_poly.entity_id
_entity_poly.type
_entity_poly.pdbx_seq_one_letter_code
_entity_poly.pdbx_strand_id
1 'polypeptide(L)'
;MWNKDLKKLYSVTTPNWGFASSPLIHGDKVVYNVGSRGIALNKKTGRLKWKTGSGKSGYATPVRYDHRGTEAFIMFGSSSAYGVNAATGIQLWSKSFKTSASVNAADPVLYDGKIFLTSNTRDGELIELRGTSTRSIWKNRNMRIHFNAGVVIGDYFYGADGRVERGNTVRCINMKTGETEWTKSGLP
;
A
#
# COMPACT_ATOMS: atom_id res chain seq x y z
N MET A 1 -8.61 1.80 28.35
CA MET A 1 -7.61 2.10 27.28
C MET A 1 -6.55 1.01 27.32
N TRP A 2 -6.03 0.55 26.19
CA TRP A 2 -4.96 -0.46 26.14
C TRP A 2 -3.70 0.14 25.47
N ASN A 3 -2.53 -0.44 25.78
CA ASN A 3 -1.24 -0.13 25.19
C ASN A 3 -0.54 -1.45 24.85
N LYS A 4 0.10 -1.53 23.68
CA LYS A 4 0.78 -2.73 23.18
C LYS A 4 2.08 -2.38 22.46
N ASP A 5 3.18 -2.97 22.90
CA ASP A 5 4.42 -3.00 22.13
C ASP A 5 4.36 -4.17 21.12
N LEU A 6 4.01 -3.87 19.87
CA LEU A 6 3.85 -4.88 18.83
C LEU A 6 5.18 -5.56 18.47
N LYS A 7 6.30 -4.82 18.54
CA LYS A 7 7.63 -5.36 18.29
C LYS A 7 7.97 -6.46 19.29
N LYS A 8 7.83 -6.14 20.58
CA LYS A 8 8.14 -7.07 21.67
C LYS A 8 7.19 -8.26 21.70
N LEU A 9 5.87 -8.01 21.56
CA LEU A 9 4.85 -9.05 21.70
C LEU A 9 4.82 -10.05 20.54
N TYR A 10 5.17 -9.60 19.35
CA TYR A 10 5.01 -10.42 18.12
C TYR A 10 6.32 -10.64 17.38
N SER A 11 7.46 -10.21 17.95
CA SER A 11 8.82 -10.40 17.41
C SER A 11 8.95 -9.90 15.96
N VAL A 12 8.30 -8.76 15.64
CA VAL A 12 8.32 -8.22 14.29
C VAL A 12 9.54 -7.35 14.05
N THR A 13 10.10 -7.42 12.85
CA THR A 13 11.25 -6.62 12.45
C THR A 13 10.83 -5.17 12.17
N THR A 14 11.46 -4.21 12.85
CA THR A 14 11.23 -2.79 12.62
C THR A 14 11.83 -2.38 11.28
N PRO A 15 11.08 -1.69 10.40
CA PRO A 15 11.63 -1.08 9.20
C PRO A 15 12.65 0.03 9.54
N ASN A 16 13.45 0.45 8.55
CA ASN A 16 14.57 1.38 8.77
C ASN A 16 14.12 2.73 9.38
N TRP A 17 12.92 3.21 9.05
CA TRP A 17 12.33 4.46 9.56
C TRP A 17 11.17 4.22 10.54
N GLY A 18 11.13 3.07 11.22
CA GLY A 18 10.09 2.73 12.16
C GLY A 18 8.78 2.29 11.51
N PHE A 19 7.72 2.20 12.32
CA PHE A 19 6.36 1.90 11.87
C PHE A 19 5.63 3.22 11.60
N ALA A 20 5.58 3.67 10.35
CA ALA A 20 5.06 4.98 9.96
C ALA A 20 3.69 4.95 9.26
N SER A 21 3.13 3.75 9.01
CA SER A 21 1.80 3.64 8.40
C SER A 21 0.69 4.06 9.35
N SER A 22 -0.37 4.68 8.83
CA SER A 22 -1.58 4.92 9.60
C SER A 22 -2.31 3.60 9.88
N PRO A 23 -2.95 3.44 11.05
CA PRO A 23 -3.82 2.31 11.31
C PRO A 23 -5.13 2.43 10.53
N LEU A 24 -5.67 1.29 10.11
CA LEU A 24 -7.01 1.20 9.49
C LEU A 24 -7.99 0.60 10.49
N ILE A 25 -9.09 1.31 10.75
CA ILE A 25 -10.21 0.78 11.53
C ILE A 25 -11.19 0.05 10.60
N HIS A 26 -11.47 -1.21 10.92
CA HIS A 26 -12.42 -2.03 10.16
C HIS A 26 -13.24 -2.93 11.09
N GLY A 27 -14.54 -2.67 11.18
CA GLY A 27 -15.42 -3.37 12.10
C GLY A 27 -14.93 -3.27 13.56
N ASP A 28 -14.68 -4.41 14.18
CA ASP A 28 -14.13 -4.50 15.54
C ASP A 28 -12.59 -4.50 15.59
N LYS A 29 -11.92 -4.33 14.45
CA LYS A 29 -10.46 -4.43 14.32
C LYS A 29 -9.80 -3.06 14.15
N VAL A 30 -8.56 -2.98 14.62
CA VAL A 30 -7.57 -2.02 14.17
C VAL A 30 -6.45 -2.80 13.47
N VAL A 31 -6.16 -2.42 12.23
CA VAL A 31 -5.23 -3.11 11.33
C VAL A 31 -4.01 -2.23 11.11
N TYR A 32 -2.83 -2.80 11.30
CA TYR A 32 -1.54 -2.12 11.14
C TYR A 32 -0.72 -2.81 10.06
N ASN A 33 -0.03 -2.03 9.24
CA ASN A 33 1.02 -2.54 8.35
C ASN A 33 2.31 -2.80 9.15
N VAL A 34 2.30 -3.87 9.92
CA VAL A 34 3.39 -4.29 10.83
C VAL A 34 3.66 -5.78 10.61
N GLY A 35 4.93 -6.18 10.64
CA GLY A 35 5.33 -7.52 10.22
C GLY A 35 5.29 -7.67 8.70
N SER A 36 5.32 -8.89 8.19
CA SER A 36 5.46 -9.11 6.74
C SER A 36 4.25 -8.63 5.92
N ARG A 37 3.04 -8.81 6.44
CA ARG A 37 1.77 -8.57 5.72
C ARG A 37 0.65 -8.06 6.63
N GLY A 38 0.98 -7.43 7.77
CA GLY A 38 0.04 -6.80 8.68
C GLY A 38 -0.32 -7.60 9.94
N ILE A 39 -0.91 -6.89 10.87
CA ILE A 39 -1.46 -7.39 12.15
C ILE A 39 -2.82 -6.74 12.37
N ALA A 40 -3.80 -7.50 12.84
CA ALA A 40 -5.07 -6.96 13.30
C ALA A 40 -5.29 -7.26 14.79
N LEU A 41 -5.70 -6.23 15.51
CA LEU A 41 -6.08 -6.32 16.92
C LEU A 41 -7.55 -5.95 17.10
N ASN A 42 -8.18 -6.46 18.14
CA ASN A 42 -9.48 -5.95 18.54
C ASN A 42 -9.36 -4.49 19.00
N LYS A 43 -10.11 -3.57 18.41
CA LYS A 43 -9.98 -2.12 18.68
C LYS A 43 -10.32 -1.71 20.11
N LYS A 44 -11.19 -2.46 20.79
CA LYS A 44 -11.59 -2.17 22.19
C LYS A 44 -10.62 -2.75 23.22
N THR A 45 -10.12 -3.98 22.99
CA THR A 45 -9.36 -4.74 24.00
C THR A 45 -7.88 -4.87 23.68
N GLY A 46 -7.44 -4.56 22.44
CA GLY A 46 -6.08 -4.82 21.99
C GLY A 46 -5.73 -6.32 21.81
N ARG A 47 -6.70 -7.26 21.96
CA ARG A 47 -6.43 -8.70 21.76
C ARG A 47 -6.13 -8.97 20.28
N LEU A 48 -5.15 -9.86 20.05
CA LEU A 48 -4.80 -10.29 18.71
C LEU A 48 -5.99 -10.96 18.01
N LYS A 49 -6.29 -10.54 16.79
CA LYS A 49 -7.22 -11.20 15.88
C LYS A 49 -6.46 -12.11 14.91
N TRP A 50 -5.45 -11.56 14.25
CA TRP A 50 -4.52 -12.28 13.39
C TRP A 50 -3.20 -11.51 13.20
N LYS A 51 -2.15 -12.24 12.84
CA LYS A 51 -0.85 -11.71 12.42
C LYS A 51 -0.28 -12.53 11.26
N THR A 52 0.56 -11.95 10.43
CA THR A 52 0.99 -12.56 9.16
C THR A 52 2.51 -12.56 8.99
N GLY A 53 3.23 -13.09 9.94
CA GLY A 53 4.70 -13.18 9.90
C GLY A 53 5.40 -12.00 10.56
N SER A 54 6.73 -12.09 10.66
CA SER A 54 7.58 -11.21 11.48
C SER A 54 8.54 -10.33 10.69
N GLY A 55 8.56 -10.43 9.34
CA GLY A 55 9.46 -9.64 8.48
C GLY A 55 9.18 -8.14 8.51
N LYS A 56 9.96 -7.37 7.75
CA LYS A 56 9.78 -5.92 7.62
C LYS A 56 8.51 -5.59 6.84
N SER A 57 7.73 -4.64 7.35
CA SER A 57 6.64 -3.98 6.60
C SER A 57 7.17 -2.94 5.62
N GLY A 58 6.29 -2.42 4.76
CA GLY A 58 6.44 -1.09 4.16
C GLY A 58 5.94 0.00 5.11
N TYR A 59 5.63 1.16 4.54
CA TYR A 59 5.22 2.35 5.28
C TYR A 59 3.81 2.84 4.89
N ALA A 60 3.22 2.24 3.86
CA ALA A 60 1.90 2.58 3.36
C ALA A 60 0.79 2.15 4.31
N THR A 61 -0.32 2.88 4.32
CA THR A 61 -1.53 2.53 5.04
C THR A 61 -2.19 1.29 4.42
N PRO A 62 -2.76 0.36 5.21
CA PRO A 62 -3.57 -0.73 4.69
C PRO A 62 -4.78 -0.18 3.91
N VAL A 63 -5.06 -0.70 2.72
CA VAL A 63 -6.20 -0.28 1.89
C VAL A 63 -7.22 -1.39 1.83
N ARG A 64 -8.48 -1.08 2.16
CA ARG A 64 -9.60 -2.02 2.05
C ARG A 64 -10.02 -2.20 0.60
N TYR A 65 -10.31 -3.44 0.20
CA TYR A 65 -10.91 -3.76 -1.10
C TYR A 65 -11.75 -5.03 -1.03
N ASP A 66 -12.56 -5.26 -2.05
CA ASP A 66 -13.27 -6.53 -2.25
C ASP A 66 -12.42 -7.45 -3.14
N HIS A 67 -12.19 -8.68 -2.68
CA HIS A 67 -11.55 -9.73 -3.46
C HIS A 67 -12.58 -10.82 -3.79
N ARG A 68 -13.34 -10.62 -4.88
CA ARG A 68 -14.34 -11.60 -5.36
C ARG A 68 -15.37 -11.96 -4.29
N GLY A 69 -15.96 -10.96 -3.65
CA GLY A 69 -16.93 -11.12 -2.58
C GLY A 69 -16.31 -11.37 -1.19
N THR A 70 -14.98 -11.38 -1.09
CA THR A 70 -14.26 -11.51 0.18
C THR A 70 -13.67 -10.16 0.58
N GLU A 71 -14.04 -9.64 1.76
CA GLU A 71 -13.38 -8.46 2.29
C GLU A 71 -11.89 -8.71 2.54
N ALA A 72 -11.08 -7.82 2.04
CA ALA A 72 -9.62 -7.96 2.08
C ALA A 72 -8.93 -6.61 2.28
N PHE A 73 -7.65 -6.68 2.66
CA PHE A 73 -6.76 -5.53 2.75
C PHE A 73 -5.59 -5.70 1.78
N ILE A 74 -5.22 -4.60 1.12
CA ILE A 74 -3.94 -4.50 0.44
C ILE A 74 -2.91 -4.06 1.47
N MET A 75 -1.87 -4.87 1.66
CA MET A 75 -0.72 -4.58 2.51
C MET A 75 0.49 -4.32 1.62
N PHE A 76 1.04 -3.13 1.67
CA PHE A 76 2.25 -2.81 0.92
C PHE A 76 3.46 -3.01 1.83
N GLY A 77 4.06 -4.20 1.74
CA GLY A 77 5.24 -4.60 2.50
C GLY A 77 6.54 -4.01 1.95
N SER A 78 7.66 -4.37 2.56
CA SER A 78 8.98 -3.83 2.19
C SER A 78 9.43 -4.17 0.76
N SER A 79 8.97 -5.29 0.21
CA SER A 79 9.39 -5.78 -1.12
C SER A 79 8.27 -6.34 -1.98
N SER A 80 7.04 -6.29 -1.50
CA SER A 80 5.88 -6.83 -2.21
C SER A 80 4.59 -6.16 -1.73
N ALA A 81 3.59 -6.12 -2.60
CA ALA A 81 2.21 -5.89 -2.21
C ALA A 81 1.50 -7.24 -2.00
N TYR A 82 0.59 -7.29 -1.05
CA TYR A 82 -0.17 -8.49 -0.68
C TYR A 82 -1.65 -8.17 -0.54
N GLY A 83 -2.52 -9.07 -1.00
CA GLY A 83 -3.89 -9.11 -0.56
C GLY A 83 -4.02 -10.07 0.60
N VAL A 84 -4.64 -9.64 1.69
CA VAL A 84 -4.90 -10.49 2.86
C VAL A 84 -6.39 -10.49 3.22
N ASN A 85 -6.92 -11.65 3.55
CA ASN A 85 -8.31 -11.78 4.02
C ASN A 85 -8.53 -10.95 5.29
N ALA A 86 -9.55 -10.10 5.31
CA ALA A 86 -9.79 -9.18 6.42
C ALA A 86 -10.19 -9.89 7.74
N ALA A 87 -10.78 -11.07 7.66
CA ALA A 87 -11.18 -11.83 8.83
C ALA A 87 -10.02 -12.62 9.43
N THR A 88 -9.19 -13.26 8.59
CA THR A 88 -8.22 -14.28 9.00
C THR A 88 -6.75 -13.87 8.86
N GLY A 89 -6.43 -12.84 8.04
CA GLY A 89 -5.07 -12.47 7.68
C GLY A 89 -4.40 -13.43 6.66
N ILE A 90 -5.13 -14.43 6.15
CA ILE A 90 -4.59 -15.37 5.15
C ILE A 90 -4.30 -14.60 3.85
N GLN A 91 -3.12 -14.85 3.27
CA GLN A 91 -2.73 -14.25 2.00
C GLN A 91 -3.62 -14.77 0.87
N LEU A 92 -4.18 -13.86 0.10
CA LEU A 92 -5.00 -14.14 -1.08
C LEU A 92 -4.16 -14.07 -2.37
N TRP A 93 -3.26 -13.10 -2.46
CA TRP A 93 -2.32 -12.93 -3.57
C TRP A 93 -1.07 -12.19 -3.11
N SER A 94 -0.05 -12.18 -3.96
CA SER A 94 1.13 -11.33 -3.78
C SER A 94 1.68 -10.84 -5.11
N LYS A 95 2.30 -9.68 -5.09
CA LYS A 95 3.00 -9.05 -6.21
C LYS A 95 4.36 -8.58 -5.75
N SER A 96 5.44 -9.07 -6.33
CA SER A 96 6.77 -8.55 -6.06
C SER A 96 6.87 -7.07 -6.48
N PHE A 97 7.26 -6.22 -5.54
CA PHE A 97 7.45 -4.79 -5.76
C PHE A 97 8.65 -4.30 -4.94
N LYS A 98 9.84 -4.65 -5.42
CA LYS A 98 11.12 -4.27 -4.79
C LYS A 98 11.48 -2.84 -5.14
N THR A 99 11.80 -2.04 -4.15
CA THR A 99 12.25 -0.65 -4.27
C THR A 99 13.61 -0.47 -3.61
N SER A 100 14.31 0.61 -3.95
CA SER A 100 15.56 0.97 -3.27
C SER A 100 15.29 1.19 -1.79
N ALA A 101 16.16 0.69 -0.92
CA ALA A 101 16.03 0.75 0.54
C ALA A 101 14.70 0.19 1.11
N SER A 102 13.94 -0.58 0.33
CA SER A 102 12.65 -1.16 0.72
C SER A 102 11.59 -0.12 1.13
N VAL A 103 11.58 1.04 0.45
CA VAL A 103 10.63 2.14 0.72
C VAL A 103 9.41 1.99 -0.18
N ASN A 104 8.36 1.37 0.37
CA ASN A 104 7.02 1.34 -0.18
C ASN A 104 6.10 2.13 0.76
N ALA A 105 5.95 3.43 0.49
CA ALA A 105 5.30 4.37 1.41
C ALA A 105 4.05 5.03 0.83
N ALA A 106 3.94 5.15 -0.48
CA ALA A 106 2.70 5.58 -1.12
C ALA A 106 1.62 4.51 -0.96
N ASP A 107 0.42 4.90 -0.53
CA ASP A 107 -0.68 3.96 -0.37
C ASP A 107 -1.09 3.38 -1.74
N PRO A 108 -1.40 2.09 -1.84
CA PRO A 108 -2.00 1.50 -3.04
C PRO A 108 -3.32 2.18 -3.39
N VAL A 109 -3.57 2.38 -4.67
CA VAL A 109 -4.78 3.06 -5.15
C VAL A 109 -5.66 2.10 -5.93
N LEU A 110 -6.95 2.09 -5.62
CA LEU A 110 -7.96 1.30 -6.33
C LEU A 110 -8.50 2.07 -7.53
N TYR A 111 -8.58 1.39 -8.68
CA TYR A 111 -9.16 1.93 -9.89
C TYR A 111 -9.82 0.81 -10.71
N ASP A 112 -11.11 0.88 -10.89
CA ASP A 112 -11.89 -0.05 -11.72
C ASP A 112 -11.55 -1.54 -11.45
N GLY A 113 -11.58 -1.95 -10.16
CA GLY A 113 -11.23 -3.30 -9.73
C GLY A 113 -9.75 -3.68 -9.85
N LYS A 114 -8.90 -2.74 -10.26
CA LYS A 114 -7.44 -2.87 -10.39
C LYS A 114 -6.72 -2.14 -9.27
N ILE A 115 -5.44 -2.40 -9.11
CA ILE A 115 -4.60 -1.80 -8.06
C ILE A 115 -3.43 -1.09 -8.71
N PHE A 116 -3.30 0.20 -8.45
CA PHE A 116 -2.12 0.98 -8.82
C PHE A 116 -1.12 0.99 -7.67
N LEU A 117 0.10 0.58 -7.97
CA LEU A 117 1.24 0.58 -7.05
C LEU A 117 2.30 1.54 -7.58
N THR A 118 2.85 2.38 -6.71
CA THR A 118 3.87 3.35 -7.08
C THR A 118 4.90 3.54 -5.97
N SER A 119 6.10 3.97 -6.33
CA SER A 119 7.17 4.39 -5.43
C SER A 119 8.12 5.33 -6.17
N ASN A 120 8.80 6.21 -5.45
CA ASN A 120 9.75 7.16 -6.04
C ASN A 120 10.97 6.52 -6.71
N THR A 121 11.29 5.27 -6.38
CA THR A 121 12.48 4.55 -6.91
C THR A 121 12.14 3.44 -7.88
N ARG A 122 10.87 3.27 -8.20
CA ARG A 122 10.38 2.24 -9.11
C ARG A 122 9.27 2.78 -10.00
N ASP A 123 9.10 2.18 -11.17
CA ASP A 123 8.01 2.46 -12.08
C ASP A 123 6.65 2.23 -11.40
N GLY A 124 5.69 3.12 -11.64
CA GLY A 124 4.30 2.91 -11.30
C GLY A 124 3.74 1.75 -12.13
N GLU A 125 2.90 0.92 -11.52
CA GLU A 125 2.35 -0.27 -12.16
C GLU A 125 0.87 -0.44 -11.83
N LEU A 126 0.00 -0.50 -12.83
CA LEU A 126 -1.39 -0.90 -12.68
C LEU A 126 -1.50 -2.40 -12.85
N ILE A 127 -2.02 -3.08 -11.84
CA ILE A 127 -2.20 -4.54 -11.85
C ILE A 127 -3.67 -4.95 -11.78
N GLU A 128 -3.99 -6.02 -12.47
CA GLU A 128 -5.25 -6.75 -12.38
C GLU A 128 -5.06 -8.03 -11.57
N LEU A 129 -6.01 -8.35 -10.71
CA LEU A 129 -6.01 -9.60 -9.94
C LEU A 129 -6.64 -10.74 -10.74
N ARG A 130 -5.95 -11.87 -10.84
CA ARG A 130 -6.41 -13.11 -11.49
C ARG A 130 -6.32 -14.29 -10.54
N GLY A 131 -7.34 -14.42 -9.66
CA GLY A 131 -7.29 -15.39 -8.57
C GLY A 131 -6.18 -15.04 -7.58
N THR A 132 -5.23 -15.95 -7.41
CA THR A 132 -4.05 -15.78 -6.55
C THR A 132 -2.86 -15.10 -7.26
N SER A 133 -2.97 -14.89 -8.58
CA SER A 133 -1.94 -14.25 -9.41
C SER A 133 -2.31 -12.80 -9.77
N THR A 134 -1.34 -12.08 -10.32
CA THR A 134 -1.51 -10.70 -10.78
C THR A 134 -1.01 -10.54 -12.21
N ARG A 135 -1.69 -9.73 -13.00
CA ARG A 135 -1.25 -9.34 -14.35
C ARG A 135 -0.97 -7.83 -14.37
N SER A 136 0.19 -7.42 -14.89
CA SER A 136 0.47 -6.02 -15.18
C SER A 136 -0.37 -5.58 -16.39
N ILE A 137 -1.10 -4.49 -16.25
CA ILE A 137 -1.84 -3.83 -17.33
C ILE A 137 -0.90 -2.88 -18.06
N TRP A 138 -0.28 -1.99 -17.30
CA TRP A 138 0.80 -1.13 -17.75
C TRP A 138 1.80 -0.86 -16.62
N LYS A 139 3.01 -0.47 -17.02
CA LYS A 139 4.09 -0.12 -16.11
C LYS A 139 4.98 0.91 -16.77
N ASN A 140 5.20 2.06 -16.12
CA ASN A 140 6.00 3.15 -16.66
C ASN A 140 6.49 4.11 -15.56
N ARG A 141 7.22 5.15 -15.94
CA ARG A 141 7.79 6.16 -15.04
C ARG A 141 6.95 7.42 -14.92
N ASN A 142 5.75 7.43 -15.42
CA ASN A 142 4.93 8.64 -15.52
C ASN A 142 4.40 9.12 -14.16
N MET A 143 4.33 8.22 -13.16
CA MET A 143 3.93 8.58 -11.80
C MET A 143 4.74 7.75 -10.79
N ARG A 144 5.63 8.41 -10.05
CA ARG A 144 6.51 7.80 -9.04
C ARG A 144 6.38 8.57 -7.73
N ILE A 145 5.43 8.18 -6.93
CA ILE A 145 5.09 8.87 -5.67
C ILE A 145 5.95 8.35 -4.53
N HIS A 146 6.41 9.25 -3.65
CA HIS A 146 7.20 8.89 -2.48
C HIS A 146 6.32 8.55 -1.27
N PHE A 147 5.46 9.45 -0.82
CA PHE A 147 4.71 9.32 0.43
C PHE A 147 3.19 9.44 0.28
N ASN A 148 2.70 10.23 -0.65
CA ASN A 148 1.28 10.54 -0.77
C ASN A 148 0.54 9.45 -1.55
N ALA A 149 -0.77 9.28 -1.28
CA ALA A 149 -1.59 8.34 -2.04
C ALA A 149 -1.96 8.87 -3.44
N GLY A 150 -2.13 10.18 -3.59
CA GLY A 150 -2.77 10.76 -4.77
C GLY A 150 -4.29 10.52 -4.79
N VAL A 151 -4.97 10.96 -5.84
CA VAL A 151 -6.43 10.88 -5.97
C VAL A 151 -6.82 10.43 -7.37
N VAL A 152 -7.81 9.52 -7.46
CA VAL A 152 -8.45 9.14 -8.73
C VAL A 152 -9.77 9.88 -8.86
N ILE A 153 -9.96 10.53 -10.02
CA ILE A 153 -11.22 11.18 -10.40
C ILE A 153 -11.57 10.70 -11.82
N GLY A 154 -12.63 9.91 -11.94
CA GLY A 154 -12.95 9.24 -13.20
C GLY A 154 -11.82 8.30 -13.64
N ASP A 155 -11.31 8.49 -14.85
CA ASP A 155 -10.21 7.72 -15.41
C ASP A 155 -8.82 8.34 -15.17
N TYR A 156 -8.74 9.38 -14.36
CA TYR A 156 -7.50 10.15 -14.17
C TYR A 156 -6.99 10.08 -12.74
N PHE A 157 -5.68 9.90 -12.62
CA PHE A 157 -4.99 9.92 -11.33
C PHE A 157 -4.14 11.19 -11.21
N TYR A 158 -4.29 11.88 -10.10
CA TYR A 158 -3.59 13.11 -9.75
C TYR A 158 -2.65 12.85 -8.58
N GLY A 159 -1.37 13.16 -8.73
CA GLY A 159 -0.39 12.93 -7.67
C GLY A 159 0.84 13.80 -7.80
N ALA A 160 1.58 13.88 -6.70
CA ALA A 160 2.89 14.53 -6.67
C ALA A 160 3.97 13.52 -7.07
N ASP A 161 4.51 13.66 -8.28
CA ASP A 161 5.58 12.81 -8.80
C ASP A 161 6.95 13.22 -8.24
N GLY A 162 7.78 12.23 -7.94
CA GLY A 162 9.17 12.43 -7.58
C GLY A 162 9.48 12.34 -6.10
N ARG A 163 10.65 12.84 -5.74
CA ARG A 163 11.16 12.90 -4.36
C ARG A 163 10.92 14.30 -3.79
N VAL A 164 10.47 14.33 -2.55
CA VAL A 164 10.20 15.58 -1.82
C VAL A 164 11.39 16.57 -1.85
N GLU A 165 12.63 16.05 -1.81
CA GLU A 165 13.84 16.87 -1.76
C GLU A 165 14.22 17.50 -3.12
N ARG A 166 13.55 17.15 -4.22
CA ARG A 166 13.91 17.60 -5.58
C ARG A 166 12.88 18.52 -6.24
N GLY A 167 11.97 19.06 -5.42
CA GLY A 167 10.83 19.86 -5.90
C GLY A 167 9.64 18.98 -6.29
N ASN A 168 8.45 19.51 -6.07
CA ASN A 168 7.21 18.80 -6.35
C ASN A 168 6.74 19.08 -7.77
N THR A 169 6.44 18.01 -8.48
CA THR A 169 5.76 18.06 -9.77
C THR A 169 4.43 17.37 -9.63
N VAL A 170 3.34 18.09 -9.83
CA VAL A 170 2.01 17.47 -9.90
C VAL A 170 1.78 16.99 -11.32
N ARG A 171 1.30 15.76 -11.42
CA ARG A 171 0.92 15.14 -12.70
C ARG A 171 -0.50 14.61 -12.66
N CYS A 172 -1.11 14.63 -13.83
CA CYS A 172 -2.30 13.86 -14.15
C CYS A 172 -1.90 12.75 -15.12
N ILE A 173 -2.24 11.52 -14.80
CA ILE A 173 -2.06 10.39 -15.71
C ILE A 173 -3.40 9.71 -15.99
N ASN A 174 -3.54 9.19 -17.20
CA ASN A 174 -4.68 8.38 -17.59
C ASN A 174 -4.51 6.95 -17.03
N MET A 175 -5.43 6.50 -16.21
CA MET A 175 -5.34 5.20 -15.55
C MET A 175 -5.54 4.01 -16.50
N LYS A 176 -6.19 4.21 -17.65
CA LYS A 176 -6.36 3.15 -18.66
C LYS A 176 -5.06 2.87 -19.41
N THR A 177 -4.29 3.92 -19.74
CA THR A 177 -3.09 3.81 -20.58
C THR A 177 -1.78 3.97 -19.80
N GLY A 178 -1.82 4.63 -18.64
CA GLY A 178 -0.65 5.03 -17.87
C GLY A 178 0.07 6.26 -18.44
N GLU A 179 -0.48 6.90 -19.48
CA GLU A 179 0.12 8.08 -20.12
C GLU A 179 -0.11 9.34 -19.31
N THR A 180 0.83 10.29 -19.42
CA THR A 180 0.72 11.60 -18.78
C THR A 180 -0.17 12.50 -19.62
N GLU A 181 -1.23 13.02 -19.03
CA GLU A 181 -2.11 14.00 -19.65
C GLU A 181 -1.52 15.43 -19.53
N TRP A 182 -1.04 15.75 -18.34
CA TRP A 182 -0.35 17.01 -18.09
C TRP A 182 0.60 16.93 -16.89
N THR A 183 1.50 17.90 -16.83
CA THR A 183 2.49 18.05 -15.76
C THR A 183 2.56 19.52 -15.36
N LYS A 184 2.59 19.81 -14.06
CA LYS A 184 2.84 21.14 -13.51
C LYS A 184 3.97 21.07 -12.48
N SER A 185 5.05 21.78 -12.77
CA SER A 185 6.21 21.92 -11.89
C SER A 185 6.16 23.25 -11.11
N GLY A 186 7.01 23.38 -10.08
CA GLY A 186 7.17 24.64 -9.36
C GLY A 186 6.02 25.00 -8.42
N LEU A 187 5.32 23.98 -7.89
CA LEU A 187 4.43 24.20 -6.76
C LEU A 187 5.27 24.38 -5.50
N PRO A 188 4.91 25.32 -4.61
CA PRO A 188 5.63 25.59 -3.38
C PRO A 188 5.64 24.41 -2.40
#